data_51fc3a31df9abef56666a5e769531cb2
#
_entry.id   51fc3a31df9abef56666a5e769531cb2
#
_cell.length_a   1.000
_cell.length_b   1.000
_cell.length_c   1.000
_cell.angle_alpha   90.00
_cell.angle_beta   90.00
_cell.angle_gamma   90.00
#
_symmetry.space_group_name_H-M   'P 1'
#
loop_
_entity.id
_entity.type
_entity.pdbx_description
1 polymer ?
#
loop_
_entity_poly.entity_id
_entity_poly.type
_entity_poly.pdbx_seq_one_letter_code
_entity_poly.pdbx_strand_id
1 'polypeptide(L)'
;PGVLEELLRDHTTGKNIFWATNDYEEFGKGYDFFSQITVSAITDENERIVRPRVLKSKENQTGRSKNMAEVFTPSWVCNAQINLVDHSWFGRKEVFNIESLDSRSWEATTVPINFPEGKTWKDYVRSTRIEITCGEAPYLVSRYDTTTGNYIPLHQRIGMLDRKLR
;
A
#
# COMPACT_ATOMS: atom_id res chain seq x y z
N PRO A 1 19.07 -13.86 -1.74
CA PRO A 1 18.57 -12.72 -0.97
C PRO A 1 17.13 -12.99 -0.53
N GLY A 2 16.78 -12.58 0.69
CA GLY A 2 15.42 -12.66 1.17
C GLY A 2 14.51 -11.64 0.47
N VAL A 3 13.19 -11.84 0.54
CA VAL A 3 12.21 -10.92 -0.07
C VAL A 3 12.40 -9.48 0.43
N LEU A 4 12.68 -9.30 1.72
CA LEU A 4 12.87 -7.98 2.31
C LEU A 4 14.14 -7.29 1.81
N GLU A 5 15.24 -8.02 1.63
CA GLU A 5 16.48 -7.50 1.04
C GLU A 5 16.24 -7.00 -0.39
N GLU A 6 15.45 -7.74 -1.17
CA GLU A 6 15.10 -7.34 -2.54
C GLU A 6 14.18 -6.12 -2.57
N LEU A 7 13.22 -6.02 -1.63
CA LEU A 7 12.34 -4.85 -1.51
C LEU A 7 13.09 -3.58 -1.08
N LEU A 8 14.16 -3.71 -0.30
CA LEU A 8 14.98 -2.57 0.13
C LEU A 8 15.96 -2.11 -0.94
N ARG A 9 16.21 -2.91 -1.98
CA ARG A 9 17.20 -2.61 -3.01
C ARG A 9 16.69 -1.58 -4.02
N ASP A 10 17.43 -0.50 -4.19
CA ASP A 10 17.29 0.39 -5.35
C ASP A 10 18.00 -0.25 -6.55
N HIS A 11 17.23 -0.69 -7.53
CA HIS A 11 17.73 -1.36 -8.73
C HIS A 11 18.55 -0.44 -9.65
N THR A 12 18.46 0.88 -9.49
CA THR A 12 19.26 1.84 -10.25
C THR A 12 20.69 1.93 -9.73
N THR A 13 20.84 1.98 -8.40
CA THR A 13 22.14 2.17 -7.76
C THR A 13 22.74 0.87 -7.22
N GLY A 14 21.95 -0.17 -7.07
CA GLY A 14 22.33 -1.44 -6.42
C GLY A 14 22.50 -1.34 -4.89
N LYS A 15 22.24 -0.18 -4.32
CA LYS A 15 22.27 0.07 -2.86
C LYS A 15 20.88 -0.08 -2.28
N ASN A 16 20.78 -0.10 -0.95
CA ASN A 16 19.47 -0.02 -0.32
C ASN A 16 18.90 1.41 -0.41
N ILE A 17 17.58 1.52 -0.41
CA ILE A 17 16.90 2.80 -0.22
C ILE A 17 17.29 3.42 1.12
N PHE A 18 17.19 4.73 1.24
CA PHE A 18 17.55 5.47 2.46
C PHE A 18 16.32 6.05 3.15
N TRP A 19 16.46 6.47 4.40
CA TRP A 19 15.33 6.91 5.21
C TRP A 19 14.60 8.14 4.65
N ALA A 20 15.32 9.06 4.02
CA ALA A 20 14.80 10.30 3.45
C ALA A 20 14.01 11.17 4.45
N THR A 21 14.23 10.99 5.74
CA THR A 21 13.64 11.74 6.85
C THR A 21 14.53 11.61 8.09
N ASN A 22 14.50 12.62 8.95
CA ASN A 22 15.16 12.59 10.25
C ASN A 22 14.22 12.14 11.38
N ASP A 23 13.00 11.73 11.07
CA ASP A 23 12.01 11.28 12.07
C ASP A 23 12.48 10.09 12.92
N TYR A 24 13.56 9.44 12.50
CA TYR A 24 14.08 8.22 13.12
C TYR A 24 15.46 8.38 13.75
N GLU A 25 16.05 9.59 13.75
CA GLU A 25 17.39 9.85 14.31
C GLU A 25 17.53 9.48 15.80
N GLU A 26 16.42 9.53 16.56
CA GLU A 26 16.37 9.11 17.97
C GLU A 26 16.73 7.64 18.21
N PHE A 27 16.62 6.78 17.18
CA PHE A 27 17.00 5.38 17.25
C PHE A 27 18.51 5.14 17.08
N GLY A 28 19.28 6.20 16.80
CA GLY A 28 20.72 6.20 16.80
C GLY A 28 21.37 6.17 15.43
N LYS A 29 22.65 5.82 15.40
CA LYS A 29 23.46 5.79 14.17
C LYS A 29 22.87 4.86 13.12
N GLY A 30 22.67 5.35 11.91
CA GLY A 30 22.10 4.58 10.80
C GLY A 30 20.62 4.85 10.55
N TYR A 31 20.01 5.77 11.31
CA TYR A 31 18.62 6.19 11.18
C TYR A 31 18.45 7.65 10.73
N ASP A 32 19.54 8.30 10.30
CA ASP A 32 19.52 9.65 9.75
C ASP A 32 19.04 9.66 8.29
N PHE A 33 18.75 10.86 7.78
CA PHE A 33 18.16 11.09 6.46
C PHE A 33 18.86 10.35 5.32
N PHE A 34 20.19 10.32 5.32
CA PHE A 34 20.99 9.71 4.24
C PHE A 34 21.42 8.27 4.51
N SER A 35 21.12 7.74 5.68
CA SER A 35 21.45 6.36 6.02
C SER A 35 20.58 5.39 5.24
N GLN A 36 21.20 4.32 4.72
CA GLN A 36 20.48 3.25 4.04
C GLN A 36 19.67 2.41 5.03
N ILE A 37 18.46 2.05 4.63
CA ILE A 37 17.63 1.14 5.43
C ILE A 37 18.19 -0.27 5.29
N THR A 38 18.59 -0.88 6.41
CA THR A 38 19.03 -2.27 6.47
C THR A 38 17.90 -3.17 6.96
N VAL A 39 17.98 -4.46 6.67
CA VAL A 39 17.01 -5.44 7.19
C VAL A 39 16.95 -5.38 8.71
N SER A 40 18.10 -5.38 9.38
CA SER A 40 18.17 -5.31 10.85
C SER A 40 17.61 -4.02 11.45
N ALA A 41 17.58 -2.93 10.69
CA ALA A 41 17.02 -1.67 11.16
C ALA A 41 15.49 -1.69 11.26
N ILE A 42 14.81 -2.65 10.61
CA ILE A 42 13.34 -2.72 10.54
C ILE A 42 12.77 -4.11 10.88
N THR A 43 13.59 -5.01 11.40
CA THR A 43 13.16 -6.35 11.83
C THR A 43 13.46 -6.58 13.32
N ASP A 44 13.05 -7.71 13.82
CA ASP A 44 13.27 -8.15 15.20
C ASP A 44 12.76 -7.12 16.21
N GLU A 45 13.60 -6.62 17.09
CA GLU A 45 13.25 -5.60 18.08
C GLU A 45 12.77 -4.29 17.42
N ASN A 46 13.15 -4.05 16.18
CA ASN A 46 12.87 -2.84 15.40
C ASN A 46 11.65 -2.96 14.48
N GLU A 47 10.93 -4.08 14.47
CA GLU A 47 9.80 -4.33 13.55
C GLU A 47 8.68 -3.26 13.59
N ARG A 48 8.60 -2.47 14.67
CA ARG A 48 7.60 -1.44 14.89
C ARG A 48 8.11 -0.01 14.71
N ILE A 49 9.34 0.18 14.25
CA ILE A 49 9.90 1.52 14.02
C ILE A 49 9.15 2.22 12.89
N VAL A 50 8.97 1.53 11.76
CA VAL A 50 8.19 2.06 10.63
C VAL A 50 6.71 1.92 10.94
N ARG A 51 6.06 3.04 11.28
CA ARG A 51 4.65 3.09 11.67
C ARG A 51 3.81 3.83 10.63
N PRO A 52 2.53 3.40 10.44
CA PRO A 52 1.56 4.20 9.71
C PRO A 52 1.52 5.64 10.22
N ARG A 53 1.37 6.60 9.31
CA ARG A 53 1.30 8.02 9.67
C ARG A 53 0.28 8.32 10.75
N VAL A 54 -0.88 7.71 10.68
CA VAL A 54 -1.99 7.91 11.63
C VAL A 54 -1.64 7.55 13.07
N LEU A 55 -0.61 6.72 13.27
CA LEU A 55 -0.09 6.35 14.60
C LEU A 55 1.02 7.27 15.09
N LYS A 56 1.45 8.25 14.29
CA LYS A 56 2.41 9.29 14.69
C LYS A 56 1.71 10.40 15.48
N SER A 57 2.47 11.22 16.20
CA SER A 57 1.88 12.33 16.96
C SER A 57 1.13 13.33 16.05
N LYS A 58 0.15 14.07 16.61
CA LYS A 58 -0.61 15.07 15.86
C LYS A 58 0.27 16.20 15.34
N GLU A 59 1.31 16.59 16.08
CA GLU A 59 2.30 17.58 15.66
C GLU A 59 3.05 17.11 14.42
N ASN A 60 3.54 15.87 14.42
CA ASN A 60 4.22 15.27 13.27
C ASN A 60 3.30 15.14 12.06
N GLN A 61 2.06 14.71 12.25
CA GLN A 61 1.07 14.63 11.15
C GLN A 61 0.77 16.01 10.56
N THR A 62 0.58 17.04 11.39
CA THR A 62 0.30 18.41 10.93
C THR A 62 1.49 19.03 10.22
N GLY A 63 2.69 18.84 10.74
CA GLY A 63 3.93 19.30 10.12
C GLY A 63 4.12 18.70 8.73
N ARG A 64 3.95 17.41 8.59
CA ARG A 64 4.07 16.71 7.30
C ARG A 64 2.99 17.11 6.31
N SER A 65 1.73 17.29 6.74
CA SER A 65 0.67 17.79 5.86
C SER A 65 0.95 19.19 5.33
N LYS A 66 1.48 20.10 6.16
CA LYS A 66 1.79 21.48 5.75
C LYS A 66 3.07 21.57 4.90
N ASN A 67 4.12 20.86 5.29
CA ASN A 67 5.45 21.00 4.70
C ASN A 67 5.70 20.05 3.53
N MET A 68 5.06 18.87 3.55
CA MET A 68 5.29 17.79 2.58
C MET A 68 4.03 17.47 1.75
N ALA A 69 2.95 18.23 1.93
CA ALA A 69 1.66 18.01 1.24
C ALA A 69 1.13 16.55 1.36
N GLU A 70 1.42 15.88 2.47
CA GLU A 70 0.93 14.52 2.71
C GLU A 70 -0.57 14.51 2.99
N VAL A 71 -1.35 14.21 1.97
CA VAL A 71 -2.80 13.97 2.05
C VAL A 71 -3.09 12.53 1.74
N PHE A 72 -3.84 11.86 2.60
CA PHE A 72 -4.13 10.44 2.46
C PHE A 72 -5.59 10.22 2.05
N THR A 73 -5.79 9.23 1.20
CA THR A 73 -7.10 8.87 0.65
C THR A 73 -7.68 7.71 1.46
N PRO A 74 -8.92 7.83 1.97
CA PRO A 74 -9.58 6.73 2.68
C PRO A 74 -9.68 5.47 1.82
N SER A 75 -9.58 4.30 2.42
CA SER A 75 -9.57 3.03 1.70
C SER A 75 -10.83 2.79 0.87
N TRP A 76 -12.00 3.27 1.30
CA TRP A 76 -13.23 3.15 0.51
C TRP A 76 -13.17 3.93 -0.82
N VAL A 77 -12.47 5.08 -0.85
CA VAL A 77 -12.24 5.85 -2.09
C VAL A 77 -11.25 5.10 -2.97
N CYS A 78 -10.15 4.60 -2.39
CA CYS A 78 -9.17 3.78 -3.11
C CYS A 78 -9.86 2.56 -3.74
N ASN A 79 -10.73 1.89 -2.98
CA ASN A 79 -11.49 0.75 -3.47
C ASN A 79 -12.36 1.10 -4.69
N ALA A 80 -13.13 2.18 -4.60
CA ALA A 80 -13.98 2.63 -5.70
C ALA A 80 -13.16 2.90 -6.98
N GLN A 81 -12.02 3.57 -6.85
CA GLN A 81 -11.15 3.87 -7.98
C GLN A 81 -10.50 2.61 -8.58
N ILE A 82 -10.03 1.67 -7.75
CA ILE A 82 -9.49 0.39 -8.23
C ILE A 82 -10.58 -0.44 -8.91
N ASN A 83 -11.81 -0.42 -8.39
CA ASN A 83 -12.95 -1.11 -9.01
C ASN A 83 -13.28 -0.56 -10.39
N LEU A 84 -13.12 0.75 -10.63
CA LEU A 84 -13.27 1.31 -11.99
C LEU A 84 -12.23 0.75 -12.97
N VAL A 85 -10.97 0.63 -12.52
CA VAL A 85 -9.90 0.04 -13.33
C VAL A 85 -10.19 -1.43 -13.64
N ASP A 86 -10.61 -2.19 -12.62
CA ASP A 86 -10.95 -3.61 -12.80
C ASP A 86 -12.22 -3.80 -13.64
N HIS A 87 -13.24 -2.94 -13.47
CA HIS A 87 -14.41 -2.93 -14.35
C HIS A 87 -14.00 -2.77 -15.82
N SER A 88 -13.10 -1.83 -16.11
CA SER A 88 -12.59 -1.64 -17.46
C SER A 88 -11.85 -2.88 -17.98
N TRP A 89 -11.06 -3.56 -17.14
CA TRP A 89 -10.29 -4.74 -17.54
C TRP A 89 -11.17 -5.99 -17.73
N PHE A 90 -12.13 -6.22 -16.81
CA PHE A 90 -13.01 -7.39 -16.83
C PHE A 90 -14.26 -7.21 -17.70
N GLY A 91 -14.62 -5.98 -18.09
CA GLY A 91 -15.87 -5.67 -18.78
C GLY A 91 -17.12 -5.79 -17.90
N ARG A 92 -16.97 -5.94 -16.59
CA ARG A 92 -18.06 -6.08 -15.61
C ARG A 92 -17.72 -5.52 -14.25
N LYS A 93 -18.73 -5.14 -13.47
CA LYS A 93 -18.59 -4.66 -12.08
C LYS A 93 -18.50 -5.81 -11.09
N GLU A 94 -18.18 -5.47 -9.85
CA GLU A 94 -18.27 -6.36 -8.67
C GLU A 94 -17.43 -7.63 -8.80
N VAL A 95 -16.23 -7.51 -9.38
CA VAL A 95 -15.35 -8.67 -9.59
C VAL A 95 -14.75 -9.16 -8.27
N PHE A 96 -14.21 -8.26 -7.47
CA PHE A 96 -13.49 -8.57 -6.22
C PHE A 96 -14.30 -8.24 -4.97
N ASN A 97 -15.16 -7.24 -5.04
CA ASN A 97 -16.02 -6.81 -3.95
C ASN A 97 -17.25 -6.03 -4.45
N ILE A 98 -18.21 -5.89 -3.56
CA ILE A 98 -19.41 -5.08 -3.75
C ILE A 98 -19.27 -3.83 -2.87
N GLU A 99 -19.40 -2.66 -3.47
CA GLU A 99 -19.28 -1.39 -2.77
C GLU A 99 -20.63 -0.95 -2.16
N SER A 100 -20.54 -0.35 -0.98
CA SER A 100 -21.65 0.39 -0.36
C SER A 100 -21.19 1.83 -0.12
N LEU A 101 -21.55 2.73 -1.01
CA LEU A 101 -21.14 4.14 -0.95
C LEU A 101 -21.75 4.86 0.27
N ASP A 102 -22.99 4.53 0.65
CA ASP A 102 -23.67 5.15 1.79
C ASP A 102 -22.97 4.82 3.12
N SER A 103 -22.51 3.59 3.28
CA SER A 103 -21.75 3.14 4.46
C SER A 103 -20.24 3.33 4.33
N ARG A 104 -19.74 3.80 3.19
CA ARG A 104 -18.29 3.92 2.88
C ARG A 104 -17.53 2.64 3.16
N SER A 105 -18.10 1.52 2.75
CA SER A 105 -17.57 0.17 3.00
C SER A 105 -17.63 -0.68 1.73
N TRP A 106 -17.11 -1.87 1.83
CA TRP A 106 -17.20 -2.89 0.77
C TRP A 106 -17.24 -4.28 1.40
N GLU A 107 -17.76 -5.23 0.65
CA GLU A 107 -17.78 -6.63 1.03
C GLU A 107 -17.12 -7.48 -0.06
N ALA A 108 -16.18 -8.34 0.31
CA ALA A 108 -15.46 -9.18 -0.64
C ALA A 108 -16.40 -10.20 -1.27
N THR A 109 -16.32 -10.36 -2.61
CA THR A 109 -17.04 -11.43 -3.30
C THR A 109 -16.48 -12.79 -2.91
N THR A 110 -17.38 -13.77 -2.72
CA THR A 110 -17.02 -15.16 -2.38
C THR A 110 -17.07 -16.12 -3.58
N VAL A 111 -17.57 -15.63 -4.71
CA VAL A 111 -17.66 -16.43 -5.94
C VAL A 111 -16.33 -16.47 -6.68
N PRO A 112 -16.02 -17.55 -7.40
CA PRO A 112 -14.84 -17.63 -8.25
C PRO A 112 -14.79 -16.51 -9.28
N ILE A 113 -13.58 -16.00 -9.54
CA ILE A 113 -13.37 -14.92 -10.50
C ILE A 113 -13.42 -15.49 -11.92
N ASN A 114 -14.43 -15.08 -12.70
CA ASN A 114 -14.53 -15.40 -14.11
C ASN A 114 -13.79 -14.36 -14.94
N PHE A 115 -12.87 -14.82 -15.77
CA PHE A 115 -12.08 -13.95 -16.65
C PHE A 115 -12.83 -13.72 -17.98
N PRO A 116 -12.60 -12.56 -18.65
CA PRO A 116 -13.16 -12.31 -19.97
C PRO A 116 -12.71 -13.36 -20.99
N GLU A 117 -13.49 -13.53 -22.06
CA GLU A 117 -13.15 -14.46 -23.14
C GLU A 117 -11.75 -14.17 -23.69
N GLY A 118 -10.96 -15.22 -23.87
CA GLY A 118 -9.57 -15.13 -24.34
C GLY A 118 -8.56 -14.59 -23.33
N LYS A 119 -8.98 -14.28 -22.08
CA LYS A 119 -8.09 -13.82 -20.99
C LYS A 119 -8.06 -14.81 -19.85
N THR A 120 -6.93 -14.84 -19.14
CA THR A 120 -6.67 -15.71 -18.01
C THR A 120 -6.23 -14.90 -16.79
N TRP A 121 -6.16 -15.56 -15.62
CA TRP A 121 -5.57 -14.98 -14.43
C TRP A 121 -4.12 -14.50 -14.66
N LYS A 122 -3.35 -15.17 -15.53
CA LYS A 122 -1.97 -14.77 -15.88
C LYS A 122 -1.94 -13.42 -16.58
N ASP A 123 -2.92 -13.14 -17.43
CA ASP A 123 -3.03 -11.87 -18.13
C ASP A 123 -3.36 -10.74 -17.14
N TYR A 124 -4.23 -11.01 -16.16
CA TYR A 124 -4.53 -10.07 -15.09
C TYR A 124 -3.30 -9.80 -14.21
N VAL A 125 -2.59 -10.85 -13.77
CA VAL A 125 -1.37 -10.70 -12.96
C VAL A 125 -0.29 -9.90 -13.70
N ARG A 126 -0.13 -10.13 -15.00
CA ARG A 126 0.86 -9.42 -15.85
C ARG A 126 0.43 -8.00 -16.24
N SER A 127 -0.84 -7.64 -16.05
CA SER A 127 -1.29 -6.29 -16.39
C SER A 127 -0.50 -5.25 -15.61
N THR A 128 0.12 -4.31 -16.32
CA THR A 128 0.90 -3.23 -15.70
C THR A 128 -0.01 -2.13 -15.20
N ARG A 129 0.32 -1.59 -14.03
CA ARG A 129 -0.38 -0.46 -13.40
C ARG A 129 0.65 0.41 -12.71
N ILE A 130 0.35 1.68 -12.59
CA ILE A 130 1.20 2.66 -11.91
C ILE A 130 0.35 3.43 -10.88
N GLU A 131 0.92 3.65 -9.72
CA GLU A 131 0.42 4.56 -8.71
C GLU A 131 1.40 5.72 -8.59
N ILE A 132 0.92 6.95 -8.79
CA ILE A 132 1.73 8.18 -8.73
C ILE A 132 1.34 8.93 -7.46
N THR A 133 2.32 9.54 -6.79
CA THR A 133 2.12 10.23 -5.50
C THR A 133 1.54 9.31 -4.44
N CYS A 134 2.12 8.13 -4.32
CA CYS A 134 1.51 6.99 -3.64
C CYS A 134 1.38 7.10 -2.11
N GLY A 135 2.05 8.06 -1.44
CA GLY A 135 2.04 8.11 0.04
C GLY A 135 2.39 6.75 0.66
N GLU A 136 1.45 6.14 1.35
CA GLU A 136 1.59 4.77 1.91
C GLU A 136 1.13 3.67 0.93
N ALA A 137 1.04 3.98 -0.35
CA ALA A 137 0.68 3.10 -1.45
C ALA A 137 -0.62 2.28 -1.24
N PRO A 138 -1.75 2.91 -0.84
CA PRO A 138 -3.00 2.19 -0.52
C PRO A 138 -3.64 1.53 -1.75
N TYR A 139 -3.33 2.00 -2.95
CA TYR A 139 -3.78 1.37 -4.20
C TYR A 139 -2.99 0.12 -4.56
N LEU A 140 -1.74 0.03 -4.10
CA LEU A 140 -0.88 -1.11 -4.35
C LEU A 140 -1.11 -2.22 -3.33
N VAL A 141 -1.05 -1.87 -2.03
CA VAL A 141 -1.23 -2.79 -0.89
C VAL A 141 -2.09 -2.12 0.17
N SER A 142 -3.17 -2.75 0.59
CA SER A 142 -4.12 -2.18 1.54
C SER A 142 -4.18 -2.97 2.86
N ARG A 143 -3.10 -2.96 3.62
CA ARG A 143 -3.06 -3.64 4.92
C ARG A 143 -3.93 -2.97 5.99
N TYR A 144 -4.08 -1.67 5.91
CA TYR A 144 -4.86 -0.83 6.83
C TYR A 144 -5.41 0.39 6.09
N ASP A 145 -6.42 1.03 6.66
CA ASP A 145 -6.90 2.32 6.16
C ASP A 145 -5.93 3.44 6.54
N THR A 146 -5.43 4.17 5.56
CA THR A 146 -4.40 5.20 5.74
C THR A 146 -4.87 6.43 6.51
N THR A 147 -6.18 6.63 6.63
CA THR A 147 -6.76 7.77 7.35
C THR A 147 -7.14 7.45 8.78
N THR A 148 -7.49 6.21 9.07
CA THR A 148 -7.92 5.77 10.41
C THR A 148 -6.92 4.86 11.11
N GLY A 149 -6.04 4.18 10.35
CA GLY A 149 -5.14 3.15 10.85
C GLY A 149 -5.82 1.81 11.12
N ASN A 150 -7.12 1.69 10.84
CA ASN A 150 -7.85 0.46 11.04
C ASN A 150 -7.34 -0.64 10.11
N TYR A 151 -7.03 -1.80 10.68
CA TYR A 151 -6.55 -2.95 9.95
C TYR A 151 -7.64 -3.50 9.01
N ILE A 152 -7.24 -3.83 7.78
CA ILE A 152 -8.10 -4.45 6.78
C ILE A 152 -7.79 -5.95 6.74
N PRO A 153 -8.76 -6.81 7.06
CA PRO A 153 -8.59 -8.26 7.00
C PRO A 153 -8.15 -8.73 5.62
N LEU A 154 -7.34 -9.77 5.54
CA LEU A 154 -6.71 -10.23 4.29
C LEU A 154 -7.74 -10.45 3.16
N HIS A 155 -8.89 -11.06 3.46
CA HIS A 155 -9.93 -11.32 2.47
C HIS A 155 -10.66 -10.07 1.98
N GLN A 156 -10.57 -8.95 2.70
CA GLN A 156 -11.18 -7.67 2.34
C GLN A 156 -10.19 -6.67 1.73
N ARG A 157 -8.91 -7.02 1.61
CA ARG A 157 -7.90 -6.13 1.03
C ARG A 157 -8.21 -5.79 -0.41
N ILE A 158 -7.95 -4.54 -0.78
CA ILE A 158 -8.37 -3.94 -2.04
C ILE A 158 -7.21 -3.58 -2.97
N GLY A 159 -5.97 -3.57 -2.47
CA GLY A 159 -4.81 -3.18 -3.26
C GLY A 159 -4.62 -4.03 -4.52
N MET A 160 -3.99 -3.44 -5.53
CA MET A 160 -3.75 -4.13 -6.81
C MET A 160 -2.97 -5.45 -6.64
N LEU A 161 -1.96 -5.48 -5.75
CA LEU A 161 -1.22 -6.71 -5.44
C LEU A 161 -2.09 -7.69 -4.66
N ASP A 162 -2.89 -7.20 -3.69
CA ASP A 162 -3.80 -8.06 -2.94
C ASP A 162 -4.78 -8.78 -3.87
N ARG A 163 -5.30 -8.09 -4.90
CA ARG A 163 -6.20 -8.67 -5.91
C ARG A 163 -5.52 -9.66 -6.85
N LYS A 164 -4.24 -9.44 -7.18
CA LYS A 164 -3.47 -10.37 -8.02
C LYS A 164 -3.09 -11.68 -7.31
N LEU A 165 -3.17 -11.69 -5.97
CA LEU A 165 -2.86 -12.85 -5.13
C LEU A 165 -4.12 -13.63 -4.72
N ARG A 166 -5.31 -13.14 -5.06
CA ARG A 166 -6.60 -13.81 -4.84
C ARG A 166 -6.93 -14.78 -5.97
#